data_60b4d49bb990693eef8f37775a6b3b4b
#
_entry.id   60b4d49bb990693eef8f37775a6b3b4b
#
_cell.length_a   1.000
_cell.length_b   1.000
_cell.length_c   1.000
_cell.angle_alpha   90.00
_cell.angle_beta   90.00
_cell.angle_gamma   90.00
#
_symmetry.space_group_name_H-M   'P 1'
#
loop_
_entity.id
_entity.type
_entity.pdbx_description
1 polymer ?
#
loop_
_entity_poly.entity_id
_entity_poly.type
_entity_poly.pdbx_seq_one_letter_code
_entity_poly.pdbx_strand_id
1 'polypeptide(L)'
;VKFKETYKCVITGGPGTGKTTLIEELKQRKYQVVEEVATSIIKRDLAAGMEHPAKDRDKFESEIIHEQLLLEKRLKRKSVSFLDRGAIDGLIYYELDGLNVPKKFTKQVQTAKYDLIFFLDFLSTYEQNEVRTEPFELALKNHKLLARTYKDFGYGDKFIQVPGLSISERADFVLEKLVEFGVIDVLESKEPIIKKLNFVEEVE
;
A
#
# COMPACT_ATOMS: atom_id res chain seq x y z
N VAL A 1 2.00 20.73 7.77
CA VAL A 1 0.76 20.14 8.30
C VAL A 1 1.06 19.58 9.69
N LYS A 2 0.23 19.92 10.70
CA LYS A 2 0.33 19.37 12.08
C LYS A 2 -0.81 18.41 12.29
N PHE A 3 -0.53 17.11 12.24
CA PHE A 3 -1.52 16.08 12.54
C PHE A 3 -1.71 15.91 14.06
N LYS A 4 -2.94 15.68 14.48
CA LYS A 4 -3.27 15.39 15.90
C LYS A 4 -2.82 13.98 16.28
N GLU A 5 -2.93 13.05 15.35
CA GLU A 5 -2.64 11.62 15.51
C GLU A 5 -1.70 11.12 14.43
N THR A 6 -1.30 9.86 14.52
CA THR A 6 -0.51 9.17 13.50
C THR A 6 -1.45 8.28 12.72
N TYR A 7 -1.57 8.51 11.41
CA TYR A 7 -2.41 7.75 10.52
C TYR A 7 -1.55 6.84 9.63
N LYS A 8 -1.96 5.59 9.52
CA LYS A 8 -1.33 4.57 8.67
C LYS A 8 -2.26 4.22 7.52
N CYS A 9 -1.87 4.59 6.32
CA CYS A 9 -2.61 4.35 5.09
C CYS A 9 -1.86 3.33 4.25
N VAL A 10 -2.46 2.18 4.00
CA VAL A 10 -1.86 1.14 3.16
C VAL A 10 -2.22 1.38 1.70
N ILE A 11 -1.21 1.32 0.84
CA ILE A 11 -1.36 1.27 -0.62
C ILE A 11 -1.13 -0.19 -1.02
N THR A 12 -2.17 -0.88 -1.47
CA THR A 12 -2.09 -2.29 -1.86
C THR A 12 -2.85 -2.58 -3.15
N GLY A 13 -2.77 -3.80 -3.63
CA GLY A 13 -3.32 -4.26 -4.90
C GLY A 13 -2.42 -5.28 -5.56
N GLY A 14 -2.89 -5.94 -6.60
CA GLY A 14 -2.15 -6.96 -7.34
C GLY A 14 -0.86 -6.44 -7.97
N PRO A 15 -0.04 -7.35 -8.53
CA PRO A 15 1.13 -6.97 -9.30
C PRO A 15 0.76 -6.04 -10.46
N GLY A 16 1.62 -5.07 -10.75
CA GLY A 16 1.42 -4.17 -11.90
C GLY A 16 0.32 -3.11 -11.76
N THR A 17 -0.29 -2.92 -10.58
CA THR A 17 -1.30 -1.87 -10.35
C THR A 17 -0.74 -0.47 -10.15
N GLY A 18 0.59 -0.29 -10.14
CA GLY A 18 1.24 1.02 -10.01
C GLY A 18 1.44 1.50 -8.57
N LYS A 19 1.46 0.60 -7.58
CA LYS A 19 1.68 0.95 -6.15
C LYS A 19 2.94 1.77 -5.93
N THR A 20 4.08 1.23 -6.32
CA THR A 20 5.39 1.87 -6.10
C THR A 20 5.47 3.24 -6.76
N THR A 21 4.87 3.41 -7.94
CA THR A 21 4.82 4.71 -8.62
C THR A 21 3.96 5.71 -7.86
N LEU A 22 2.83 5.26 -7.30
CA LEU A 22 1.99 6.13 -6.46
C LEU A 22 2.69 6.49 -5.15
N ILE A 23 3.38 5.55 -4.52
CA ILE A 23 4.20 5.79 -3.31
C ILE A 23 5.28 6.85 -3.58
N GLU A 24 5.96 6.76 -4.72
CA GLU A 24 6.98 7.75 -5.11
C GLU A 24 6.35 9.13 -5.35
N GLU A 25 5.20 9.22 -6.01
CA GLU A 25 4.45 10.46 -6.18
C GLU A 25 4.07 11.08 -4.82
N LEU A 26 3.55 10.28 -3.87
CA LEU A 26 3.22 10.75 -2.53
C LEU A 26 4.46 11.20 -1.74
N LYS A 27 5.59 10.54 -1.93
CA LYS A 27 6.89 10.96 -1.38
C LYS A 27 7.36 12.32 -1.94
N GLN A 28 7.20 12.54 -3.25
CA GLN A 28 7.49 13.83 -3.89
C GLN A 28 6.58 14.93 -3.34
N ARG A 29 5.33 14.62 -3.01
CA ARG A 29 4.39 15.52 -2.32
C ARG A 29 4.69 15.69 -0.83
N LYS A 30 5.84 15.17 -0.33
CA LYS A 30 6.35 15.34 1.05
C LYS A 30 5.55 14.58 2.13
N TYR A 31 4.81 13.55 1.76
CA TYR A 31 4.25 12.61 2.72
C TYR A 31 5.31 11.62 3.20
N GLN A 32 5.13 11.10 4.40
CA GLN A 32 5.95 9.99 4.89
C GLN A 32 5.54 8.71 4.15
N VAL A 33 6.52 7.96 3.66
CA VAL A 33 6.29 6.68 3.01
C VAL A 33 7.14 5.59 3.64
N VAL A 34 6.63 4.36 3.59
CA VAL A 34 7.40 3.12 3.83
C VAL A 34 7.43 2.37 2.51
N GLU A 35 8.61 2.23 1.95
CA GLU A 35 8.84 1.52 0.70
C GLU A 35 8.64 0.01 0.90
N GLU A 36 8.42 -0.73 -0.18
CA GLU A 36 8.18 -2.17 -0.15
C GLU A 36 9.33 -2.92 0.55
N VAL A 37 9.01 -3.61 1.63
CA VAL A 37 9.99 -4.29 2.48
C VAL A 37 10.67 -5.44 1.72
N ALA A 38 9.94 -6.21 0.92
CA ALA A 38 10.49 -7.29 0.12
C ALA A 38 11.63 -6.80 -0.78
N THR A 39 11.41 -5.71 -1.51
CA THR A 39 12.42 -5.07 -2.36
C THR A 39 13.63 -4.62 -1.55
N SER A 40 13.42 -4.08 -0.36
CA SER A 40 14.50 -3.60 0.52
C SER A 40 15.38 -4.75 1.02
N ILE A 41 14.77 -5.88 1.43
CA ILE A 41 15.47 -7.09 1.84
C ILE A 41 16.30 -7.65 0.68
N ILE A 42 15.71 -7.80 -0.51
CA ILE A 42 16.40 -8.31 -1.70
C ILE A 42 17.63 -7.44 -2.02
N LYS A 43 17.46 -6.12 -2.05
CA LYS A 43 18.57 -5.19 -2.33
C LYS A 43 19.68 -5.29 -1.29
N ARG A 44 19.34 -5.38 -0.01
CA ARG A 44 20.29 -5.51 1.11
C ARG A 44 21.10 -6.79 0.97
N ASP A 45 20.45 -7.93 0.75
CA ASP A 45 21.08 -9.24 0.72
C ASP A 45 21.99 -9.41 -0.51
N LEU A 46 21.53 -8.98 -1.69
CA LEU A 46 22.33 -9.00 -2.90
C LEU A 46 23.55 -8.05 -2.79
N ALA A 47 23.39 -6.88 -2.18
CA ALA A 47 24.50 -5.95 -1.94
C ALA A 47 25.53 -6.53 -0.95
N ALA A 48 25.11 -7.41 -0.05
CA ALA A 48 25.99 -8.15 0.87
C ALA A 48 26.63 -9.39 0.26
N GLY A 49 26.39 -9.66 -1.03
CA GLY A 49 26.90 -10.86 -1.75
C GLY A 49 26.19 -12.16 -1.34
N MET A 50 25.02 -12.05 -0.68
CA MET A 50 24.23 -13.22 -0.33
C MET A 50 23.40 -13.70 -1.52
N GLU A 51 22.94 -14.93 -1.45
CA GLU A 51 21.99 -15.46 -2.43
C GLU A 51 20.65 -14.71 -2.35
N HIS A 52 19.89 -14.75 -3.46
CA HIS A 52 18.56 -14.14 -3.50
C HIS A 52 17.66 -14.74 -2.40
N PRO A 53 17.11 -13.91 -1.49
CA PRO A 53 16.41 -14.41 -0.28
C PRO A 53 15.17 -15.27 -0.60
N ALA A 54 14.54 -15.08 -1.75
CA ALA A 54 13.39 -15.88 -2.17
C ALA A 54 13.73 -17.35 -2.52
N LYS A 55 15.00 -17.78 -2.44
CA LYS A 55 15.36 -19.21 -2.49
C LYS A 55 14.84 -19.98 -1.29
N ASP A 56 14.75 -19.35 -0.13
CA ASP A 56 14.09 -19.85 1.07
C ASP A 56 12.84 -19.00 1.31
N ARG A 57 11.71 -19.42 0.70
CA ARG A 57 10.45 -18.67 0.72
C ARG A 57 9.90 -18.49 2.13
N ASP A 58 9.92 -19.52 2.97
CA ASP A 58 9.41 -19.44 4.34
C ASP A 58 10.18 -18.41 5.18
N LYS A 59 11.50 -18.45 5.10
CA LYS A 59 12.36 -17.48 5.78
C LYS A 59 12.13 -16.06 5.23
N PHE A 60 12.03 -15.90 3.92
CA PHE A 60 11.86 -14.61 3.27
C PHE A 60 10.52 -13.95 3.65
N GLU A 61 9.40 -14.69 3.56
CA GLU A 61 8.09 -14.17 3.95
C GLU A 61 8.02 -13.88 5.46
N SER A 62 8.66 -14.71 6.29
CA SER A 62 8.82 -14.46 7.73
C SER A 62 9.50 -13.13 8.01
N GLU A 63 10.58 -12.86 7.30
CA GLU A 63 11.39 -11.64 7.46
C GLU A 63 10.61 -10.41 6.98
N ILE A 64 9.90 -10.49 5.85
CA ILE A 64 9.05 -9.41 5.36
C ILE A 64 8.03 -9.00 6.41
N ILE A 65 7.28 -9.94 6.98
CA ILE A 65 6.27 -9.62 8.00
C ILE A 65 6.92 -8.99 9.24
N HIS A 66 8.05 -9.54 9.68
CA HIS A 66 8.76 -9.04 10.86
C HIS A 66 9.24 -7.60 10.65
N GLU A 67 9.96 -7.35 9.57
CA GLU A 67 10.49 -6.02 9.25
C GLU A 67 9.37 -4.99 9.00
N GLN A 68 8.30 -5.38 8.32
CA GLN A 68 7.13 -4.53 8.11
C GLN A 68 6.56 -4.05 9.45
N LEU A 69 6.32 -4.98 10.37
CA LEU A 69 5.78 -4.66 11.70
C LEU A 69 6.74 -3.79 12.53
N LEU A 70 8.05 -3.98 12.39
CA LEU A 70 9.05 -3.13 13.04
C LEU A 70 9.05 -1.70 12.49
N LEU A 71 9.01 -1.56 11.17
CA LEU A 71 8.95 -0.26 10.51
C LEU A 71 7.67 0.51 10.88
N GLU A 72 6.54 -0.18 10.91
CA GLU A 72 5.27 0.42 11.30
C GLU A 72 5.25 0.95 12.75
N LYS A 73 5.99 0.32 13.66
CA LYS A 73 6.16 0.79 15.05
C LYS A 73 7.05 2.04 15.15
N ARG A 74 7.93 2.26 14.18
CA ARG A 74 8.88 3.37 14.14
C ARG A 74 8.38 4.58 13.37
N LEU A 75 7.16 4.55 12.87
CA LEU A 75 6.59 5.67 12.12
C LEU A 75 6.59 6.96 12.93
N LYS A 76 6.82 8.06 12.25
CA LYS A 76 6.83 9.40 12.84
C LYS A 76 5.47 9.69 13.47
N ARG A 77 5.48 10.15 14.71
CA ARG A 77 4.25 10.54 15.41
C ARG A 77 3.63 11.78 14.76
N LYS A 78 2.31 11.87 14.83
CA LYS A 78 1.52 12.98 14.30
C LYS A 78 1.82 13.23 12.83
N SER A 79 1.62 12.22 12.02
CA SER A 79 1.85 12.25 10.56
C SER A 79 0.90 11.30 9.86
N VAL A 80 0.70 11.52 8.57
CA VAL A 80 0.14 10.51 7.66
C VAL A 80 1.31 9.75 7.04
N SER A 81 1.26 8.43 7.11
CA SER A 81 2.27 7.55 6.54
C SER A 81 1.61 6.61 5.54
N PHE A 82 2.13 6.58 4.31
CA PHE A 82 1.70 5.65 3.28
C PHE A 82 2.66 4.46 3.25
N LEU A 83 2.10 3.26 3.28
CA LEU A 83 2.86 2.00 3.30
C LEU A 83 2.70 1.32 1.95
N ASP A 84 3.81 1.07 1.23
CA ASP A 84 3.78 0.19 0.06
C ASP A 84 3.65 -1.25 0.56
N ARG A 85 2.42 -1.72 0.64
CA ARG A 85 1.90 -2.90 1.31
C ARG A 85 1.82 -2.77 2.83
N GLY A 86 0.92 -3.54 3.44
CA GLY A 86 0.82 -3.74 4.88
C GLY A 86 1.25 -5.14 5.29
N ALA A 87 1.37 -5.37 6.60
CA ALA A 87 1.73 -6.69 7.13
C ALA A 87 0.71 -7.80 6.75
N ILE A 88 -0.53 -7.43 6.42
CA ILE A 88 -1.57 -8.35 5.93
C ILE A 88 -1.17 -8.94 4.57
N ASP A 89 -0.54 -8.16 3.69
CA ASP A 89 -0.04 -8.64 2.39
C ASP A 89 0.90 -9.84 2.57
N GLY A 90 1.77 -9.81 3.58
CA GLY A 90 2.71 -10.91 3.86
C GLY A 90 2.00 -12.24 4.15
N LEU A 91 0.86 -12.24 4.85
CA LEU A 91 0.09 -13.46 5.09
C LEU A 91 -0.42 -14.08 3.79
N ILE A 92 -0.81 -13.24 2.84
CA ILE A 92 -1.35 -13.67 1.54
C ILE A 92 -0.25 -14.28 0.69
N TYR A 93 0.96 -13.70 0.71
CA TYR A 93 2.09 -14.25 -0.02
C TYR A 93 2.53 -15.60 0.51
N TYR A 94 2.43 -15.84 1.83
CA TYR A 94 2.59 -17.18 2.39
C TYR A 94 1.62 -18.19 1.75
N GLU A 95 0.34 -17.82 1.63
CA GLU A 95 -0.68 -18.68 1.03
C GLU A 95 -0.43 -18.90 -0.47
N LEU A 96 -0.05 -17.84 -1.20
CA LEU A 96 0.26 -17.90 -2.64
C LEU A 96 1.48 -18.80 -2.93
N ASP A 97 2.44 -18.85 -2.04
CA ASP A 97 3.61 -19.72 -2.12
C ASP A 97 3.32 -21.16 -1.66
N GLY A 98 2.05 -21.46 -1.30
CA GLY A 98 1.66 -22.79 -0.81
C GLY A 98 2.20 -23.11 0.58
N LEU A 99 2.62 -22.13 1.34
CA LEU A 99 3.17 -22.27 2.68
C LEU A 99 2.08 -22.14 3.75
N ASN A 100 2.27 -22.81 4.89
CA ASN A 100 1.39 -22.66 6.03
C ASN A 100 1.77 -21.40 6.83
N VAL A 101 0.85 -20.46 6.94
CA VAL A 101 1.07 -19.24 7.73
C VAL A 101 1.25 -19.62 9.22
N PRO A 102 2.42 -19.34 9.83
CA PRO A 102 2.62 -19.61 11.24
C PRO A 102 1.64 -18.80 12.10
N LYS A 103 0.96 -19.45 13.06
CA LYS A 103 -0.03 -18.81 13.95
C LYS A 103 0.49 -17.55 14.65
N LYS A 104 1.80 -17.48 14.92
CA LYS A 104 2.45 -16.30 15.51
C LYS A 104 2.29 -15.07 14.63
N PHE A 105 2.43 -15.21 13.29
CA PHE A 105 2.31 -14.09 12.36
C PHE A 105 0.87 -13.62 12.23
N THR A 106 -0.09 -14.54 12.14
CA THR A 106 -1.51 -14.17 12.14
C THR A 106 -1.86 -13.31 13.36
N LYS A 107 -1.42 -13.74 14.56
CA LYS A 107 -1.63 -12.96 15.79
C LYS A 107 -0.93 -11.60 15.77
N GLN A 108 0.30 -11.53 15.27
CA GLN A 108 1.06 -10.28 15.20
C GLN A 108 0.42 -9.30 14.20
N VAL A 109 0.02 -9.79 13.01
CA VAL A 109 -0.63 -8.98 11.98
C VAL A 109 -1.99 -8.46 12.46
N GLN A 110 -2.73 -9.22 13.27
CA GLN A 110 -3.97 -8.74 13.92
C GLN A 110 -3.74 -7.54 14.84
N THR A 111 -2.52 -7.32 15.33
CA THR A 111 -2.19 -6.12 16.11
C THR A 111 -1.87 -4.90 15.26
N ALA A 112 -1.59 -5.08 13.99
CA ALA A 112 -1.43 -3.97 13.06
C ALA A 112 -2.76 -3.23 12.90
N LYS A 113 -2.72 -1.91 13.05
CA LYS A 113 -3.91 -1.06 12.89
C LYS A 113 -3.65 -0.11 11.74
N TYR A 114 -4.53 -0.17 10.76
CA TYR A 114 -4.53 0.74 9.62
C TYR A 114 -5.76 1.65 9.69
N ASP A 115 -5.59 2.89 9.27
CA ASP A 115 -6.67 3.87 9.25
C ASP A 115 -7.44 3.79 7.93
N LEU A 116 -6.73 3.66 6.81
CA LEU A 116 -7.32 3.50 5.48
C LEU A 116 -6.52 2.48 4.66
N ILE A 117 -7.22 1.76 3.79
CA ILE A 117 -6.66 0.83 2.81
C ILE A 117 -7.01 1.35 1.42
N PHE A 118 -6.02 1.81 0.67
CA PHE A 118 -6.15 2.21 -0.71
C PHE A 118 -5.80 1.03 -1.60
N PHE A 119 -6.80 0.46 -2.22
CA PHE A 119 -6.68 -0.71 -3.08
C PHE A 119 -6.68 -0.29 -4.54
N LEU A 120 -5.53 -0.43 -5.20
CA LEU A 120 -5.33 0.06 -6.55
C LEU A 120 -5.88 -0.92 -7.59
N ASP A 121 -6.79 -0.44 -8.44
CA ASP A 121 -7.22 -1.18 -9.61
C ASP A 121 -6.12 -1.29 -10.65
N PHE A 122 -6.24 -2.30 -11.52
CA PHE A 122 -5.38 -2.41 -12.69
C PHE A 122 -5.52 -1.17 -13.58
N LEU A 123 -4.43 -0.79 -14.22
CA LEU A 123 -4.47 0.21 -15.28
C LEU A 123 -5.15 -0.38 -16.51
N SER A 124 -5.88 0.43 -17.27
CA SER A 124 -6.52 0.02 -18.52
C SER A 124 -5.51 -0.53 -19.56
N THR A 125 -4.24 -0.15 -19.43
CA THR A 125 -3.11 -0.61 -20.23
C THR A 125 -2.27 -1.65 -19.48
N TYR A 126 -2.92 -2.69 -18.93
CA TYR A 126 -2.14 -3.81 -18.38
C TYR A 126 -1.48 -4.56 -19.53
N GLU A 127 -0.21 -4.28 -19.77
CA GLU A 127 0.63 -4.99 -20.75
C GLU A 127 1.64 -5.86 -20.03
N GLN A 128 1.79 -7.10 -20.49
CA GLN A 128 2.93 -7.94 -20.13
C GLN A 128 4.17 -7.34 -20.80
N ASN A 129 5.21 -7.11 -20.01
CA ASN A 129 6.52 -6.69 -20.52
C ASN A 129 7.63 -7.49 -19.80
N GLU A 130 8.89 -7.27 -20.15
CA GLU A 130 10.04 -8.00 -19.58
C GLU A 130 10.13 -7.92 -18.05
N VAL A 131 9.52 -6.91 -17.44
CA VAL A 131 9.45 -6.73 -15.97
C VAL A 131 8.21 -7.42 -15.38
N ARG A 132 7.16 -7.66 -16.19
CA ARG A 132 5.88 -8.26 -15.79
C ARG A 132 5.75 -9.64 -16.41
N THR A 133 6.34 -10.61 -15.77
CA THR A 133 6.35 -12.02 -16.24
C THR A 133 5.13 -12.82 -15.80
N GLU A 134 4.36 -12.31 -14.81
CA GLU A 134 3.18 -13.00 -14.27
C GLU A 134 1.99 -12.91 -15.24
N PRO A 135 1.33 -14.04 -15.56
CA PRO A 135 0.10 -14.04 -16.36
C PRO A 135 -1.00 -13.18 -15.70
N PHE A 136 -1.76 -12.44 -16.51
CA PHE A 136 -2.82 -11.57 -16.00
C PHE A 136 -3.85 -12.29 -15.12
N GLU A 137 -4.20 -13.53 -15.45
CA GLU A 137 -5.14 -14.34 -14.66
C GLU A 137 -4.63 -14.59 -13.25
N LEU A 138 -3.33 -14.86 -13.09
CA LEU A 138 -2.69 -15.05 -11.78
C LEU A 138 -2.65 -13.73 -11.02
N ALA A 139 -2.26 -12.64 -11.68
CA ALA A 139 -2.29 -11.30 -11.09
C ALA A 139 -3.70 -10.92 -10.61
N LEU A 140 -4.74 -11.24 -11.39
CA LEU A 140 -6.14 -11.00 -11.02
C LEU A 140 -6.59 -11.88 -9.85
N LYS A 141 -6.17 -13.14 -9.80
CA LYS A 141 -6.43 -14.02 -8.66
C LYS A 141 -5.81 -13.45 -7.38
N ASN A 142 -4.56 -13.07 -7.43
CA ASN A 142 -3.83 -12.47 -6.32
C ASN A 142 -4.49 -11.15 -5.86
N HIS A 143 -4.90 -10.33 -6.81
CA HIS A 143 -5.63 -9.08 -6.56
C HIS A 143 -6.94 -9.32 -5.79
N LYS A 144 -7.76 -10.29 -6.24
CA LYS A 144 -9.02 -10.64 -5.56
C LYS A 144 -8.78 -11.20 -4.16
N LEU A 145 -7.75 -12.01 -3.98
CA LEU A 145 -7.38 -12.56 -2.68
C LEU A 145 -6.98 -11.46 -1.70
N LEU A 146 -6.15 -10.51 -2.14
CA LEU A 146 -5.76 -9.33 -1.35
C LEU A 146 -7.00 -8.55 -0.88
N ALA A 147 -7.91 -8.22 -1.79
CA ALA A 147 -9.12 -7.47 -1.46
C ALA A 147 -9.99 -8.20 -0.42
N ARG A 148 -10.18 -9.51 -0.61
CA ARG A 148 -10.95 -10.34 0.32
C ARG A 148 -10.30 -10.37 1.70
N THR A 149 -8.99 -10.64 1.77
CA THR A 149 -8.28 -10.77 3.05
C THR A 149 -8.34 -9.49 3.87
N TYR A 150 -8.13 -8.32 3.26
CA TYR A 150 -8.28 -7.05 3.99
C TYR A 150 -9.71 -6.87 4.55
N LYS A 151 -10.74 -7.26 3.81
CA LYS A 151 -12.14 -7.20 4.29
C LYS A 151 -12.37 -8.19 5.43
N ASP A 152 -11.84 -9.41 5.33
CA ASP A 152 -11.93 -10.45 6.37
C ASP A 152 -11.20 -10.04 7.66
N PHE A 153 -10.16 -9.20 7.56
CA PHE A 153 -9.49 -8.56 8.69
C PHE A 153 -10.25 -7.35 9.27
N GLY A 154 -11.46 -7.05 8.78
CA GLY A 154 -12.34 -6.02 9.32
C GLY A 154 -12.11 -4.62 8.76
N TYR A 155 -11.44 -4.48 7.61
CA TYR A 155 -11.20 -3.19 6.98
C TYR A 155 -12.25 -2.80 5.94
N GLY A 156 -13.42 -3.47 5.87
CA GLY A 156 -14.45 -3.20 4.87
C GLY A 156 -14.82 -1.72 4.75
N ASP A 157 -15.11 -1.05 5.86
CA ASP A 157 -15.49 0.37 5.91
C ASP A 157 -14.32 1.35 5.66
N LYS A 158 -13.09 0.85 5.72
CA LYS A 158 -11.85 1.61 5.51
C LYS A 158 -11.18 1.26 4.19
N PHE A 159 -11.81 0.43 3.38
CA PHE A 159 -11.29 -0.10 2.12
C PHE A 159 -11.77 0.77 0.96
N ILE A 160 -10.85 1.49 0.36
CA ILE A 160 -11.11 2.45 -0.72
C ILE A 160 -10.51 1.93 -2.00
N GLN A 161 -11.36 1.69 -2.99
CA GLN A 161 -10.92 1.30 -4.32
C GLN A 161 -10.41 2.52 -5.08
N VAL A 162 -9.17 2.47 -5.56
CA VAL A 162 -8.53 3.55 -6.32
C VAL A 162 -8.60 3.20 -7.81
N PRO A 163 -9.33 3.99 -8.60
CA PRO A 163 -9.54 3.68 -10.03
C PRO A 163 -8.24 3.69 -10.84
N GLY A 164 -8.30 3.10 -12.05
CA GLY A 164 -7.20 3.05 -13.02
C GLY A 164 -6.89 4.39 -13.72
N LEU A 165 -6.68 5.45 -12.94
CA LEU A 165 -6.36 6.80 -13.38
C LEU A 165 -4.85 6.99 -13.59
N SER A 166 -4.44 8.16 -14.12
CA SER A 166 -3.03 8.55 -14.13
C SER A 166 -2.45 8.66 -12.71
N ILE A 167 -1.14 8.61 -12.56
CA ILE A 167 -0.49 8.61 -11.24
C ILE A 167 -0.82 9.88 -10.45
N SER A 168 -0.81 11.04 -11.08
CA SER A 168 -1.16 12.30 -10.43
C SER A 168 -2.61 12.31 -9.96
N GLU A 169 -3.55 11.87 -10.80
CA GLU A 169 -4.97 11.77 -10.46
C GLU A 169 -5.23 10.78 -9.33
N ARG A 170 -4.51 9.64 -9.31
CA ARG A 170 -4.58 8.69 -8.20
C ARG A 170 -4.08 9.30 -6.89
N ALA A 171 -2.99 10.07 -6.94
CA ALA A 171 -2.49 10.75 -5.76
C ALA A 171 -3.49 11.80 -5.26
N ASP A 172 -4.09 12.58 -6.19
CA ASP A 172 -5.15 13.54 -5.85
C ASP A 172 -6.34 12.82 -5.21
N PHE A 173 -6.82 11.73 -5.81
CA PHE A 173 -7.91 10.91 -5.28
C PHE A 173 -7.61 10.40 -3.86
N VAL A 174 -6.40 9.89 -3.61
CA VAL A 174 -5.97 9.44 -2.28
C VAL A 174 -6.04 10.58 -1.28
N LEU A 175 -5.56 11.76 -1.63
CA LEU A 175 -5.57 12.94 -0.75
C LEU A 175 -7.00 13.47 -0.50
N GLU A 176 -7.87 13.47 -1.51
CA GLU A 176 -9.30 13.79 -1.36
C GLU A 176 -9.96 12.86 -0.34
N LYS A 177 -9.69 11.56 -0.42
CA LYS A 177 -10.20 10.58 0.55
C LYS A 177 -9.66 10.81 1.96
N LEU A 178 -8.43 11.26 2.15
CA LEU A 178 -7.94 11.64 3.48
C LEU A 178 -8.75 12.81 4.07
N VAL A 179 -9.16 13.76 3.25
CA VAL A 179 -10.04 14.87 3.68
C VAL A 179 -11.43 14.33 4.04
N GLU A 180 -12.03 13.52 3.18
CA GLU A 180 -13.36 12.93 3.36
C GLU A 180 -13.45 12.11 4.66
N PHE A 181 -12.41 11.37 5.00
CA PHE A 181 -12.32 10.59 6.24
C PHE A 181 -11.81 11.39 7.45
N GLY A 182 -11.62 12.71 7.32
CA GLY A 182 -11.20 13.58 8.40
C GLY A 182 -9.77 13.35 8.90
N VAL A 183 -8.92 12.72 8.08
CA VAL A 183 -7.50 12.49 8.39
C VAL A 183 -6.68 13.78 8.24
N ILE A 184 -7.02 14.59 7.25
CA ILE A 184 -6.44 15.92 7.01
C ILE A 184 -7.54 16.97 6.88
N ASP A 185 -7.25 18.21 7.30
CA ASP A 185 -8.17 19.32 7.11
C ASP A 185 -8.13 19.87 5.68
N VAL A 186 -9.25 20.36 5.17
CA VAL A 186 -9.39 20.94 3.82
C VAL A 186 -8.36 22.05 3.57
N LEU A 187 -8.05 22.86 4.57
CA LEU A 187 -7.07 23.97 4.51
C LEU A 187 -5.60 23.49 4.45
N GLU A 188 -5.35 22.22 4.75
CA GLU A 188 -4.01 21.61 4.77
C GLU A 188 -3.73 20.77 3.52
N SER A 189 -4.74 20.47 2.72
CA SER A 189 -4.59 19.88 1.39
C SER A 189 -4.05 20.96 0.45
N LYS A 190 -2.75 20.83 0.09
CA LYS A 190 -2.05 21.85 -0.73
C LYS A 190 -2.75 22.12 -2.05
N GLU A 191 -2.95 23.37 -2.35
CA GLU A 191 -3.41 24.12 -3.56
C GLU A 191 -4.08 23.42 -4.78
N PRO A 192 -3.79 22.21 -5.25
CA PRO A 192 -4.46 21.65 -6.43
C PRO A 192 -5.92 21.22 -6.15
N ILE A 193 -6.25 20.82 -4.91
CA ILE A 193 -7.60 20.32 -4.55
C ILE A 193 -8.60 21.48 -4.47
N ILE A 194 -8.17 22.61 -3.92
CA ILE A 194 -9.03 23.80 -3.76
C ILE A 194 -9.46 24.37 -5.12
N LYS A 195 -8.61 24.32 -6.15
CA LYS A 195 -8.95 24.80 -7.49
C LYS A 195 -10.04 23.99 -8.19
N LYS A 196 -10.15 22.68 -7.89
CA LYS A 196 -11.21 21.82 -8.46
C LYS A 196 -12.56 22.00 -7.76
N LEU A 197 -12.58 22.25 -6.45
CA LEU A 197 -13.83 22.48 -5.70
C LEU A 197 -14.48 23.83 -6.04
N ASN A 198 -13.68 24.87 -6.30
CA ASN A 198 -14.23 26.18 -6.66
C ASN A 198 -14.75 26.25 -8.11
N PHE A 199 -14.44 25.27 -8.97
CA PHE A 199 -14.96 25.21 -10.36
C PHE A 199 -16.40 24.65 -10.44
N VAL A 200 -16.94 24.11 -9.35
CA VAL A 200 -18.29 23.53 -9.31
C VAL A 200 -19.34 24.55 -8.84
N GLU A 201 -18.91 25.65 -8.20
CA GLU A 201 -19.84 26.69 -7.72
C GLU A 201 -20.08 27.86 -8.70
N GLU A 202 -19.41 27.90 -9.86
CA GLU A 202 -19.60 28.97 -10.87
C GLU A 202 -20.43 28.56 -12.08
N VAL A 203 -21.20 27.47 -12.00
CA VAL A 203 -22.12 27.05 -13.07
C VAL A 203 -23.54 26.93 -12.49
N GLU A 204 -24.13 28.06 -12.11
CA GLU A 204 -25.58 28.29 -12.06
C GLU A 204 -25.93 29.56 -12.82
#